data_04589960505ce6192854864dbdee594a
#
_entry.id   04589960505ce6192854864dbdee594a
#
_cell.length_a   1.000
_cell.length_b   1.000
_cell.length_c   1.000
_cell.angle_alpha   90.00
_cell.angle_beta   90.00
_cell.angle_gamma   90.00
#
_symmetry.space_group_name_H-M   'P 1'
#
loop_
_entity.id
_entity.type
_entity.pdbx_description
1 polymer ?
#
loop_
_entity_poly.entity_id
_entity_poly.type
_entity_poly.pdbx_seq_one_letter_code
_entity_poly.pdbx_strand_id
1 'polypeptide(L)' 'MADAPTPDRILDAKGLLCPMPIVKLSKAVKEMESQQVVLMEATDPGSVPDVAAWSKNTHNPIVHQEVVDKVMRFWIQKA' A
#
# COMPACT_ATOMS: atom_id res chain seq x y z
N MET A 1 9.42 13.08 -15.74
CA MET A 1 8.12 12.57 -15.25
C MET A 1 8.34 11.30 -14.45
N ALA A 2 7.92 11.29 -13.21
CA ALA A 2 8.10 10.12 -12.38
C ALA A 2 6.95 9.15 -12.61
N ASP A 3 7.24 8.03 -13.23
CA ASP A 3 6.25 6.99 -13.40
C ASP A 3 6.20 6.13 -12.15
N ALA A 4 5.02 5.61 -11.84
CA ALA A 4 4.88 4.66 -10.75
C ALA A 4 5.69 3.40 -11.08
N PRO A 5 6.33 2.79 -10.07
CA PRO A 5 7.05 1.54 -10.30
C PRO A 5 6.08 0.43 -10.68
N THR A 6 6.56 -0.52 -11.49
CA THR A 6 5.75 -1.69 -11.83
C THR A 6 5.62 -2.57 -10.59
N PRO A 7 4.40 -2.83 -10.11
CA PRO A 7 4.23 -3.64 -8.92
C PRO A 7 4.45 -5.13 -9.22
N ASP A 8 5.02 -5.83 -8.27
CA ASP A 8 5.16 -7.29 -8.32
C ASP A 8 3.88 -7.97 -7.86
N ARG A 9 3.05 -7.24 -7.10
CA ARG A 9 1.81 -7.76 -6.55
C ARG A 9 0.79 -6.62 -6.47
N ILE A 10 -0.48 -6.95 -6.74
CA ILE A 10 -1.58 -5.98 -6.61
C ILE A 10 -2.52 -6.47 -5.52
N LEU A 11 -2.83 -5.58 -4.57
CA LEU A 11 -3.68 -5.86 -3.43
C LEU A 11 -4.92 -4.98 -3.49
N ASP A 12 -6.08 -5.59 -3.63
CA ASP A 12 -7.35 -4.87 -3.67
C ASP A 12 -7.92 -4.77 -2.25
N ALA A 13 -7.91 -3.57 -1.70
CA ALA A 13 -8.52 -3.27 -0.41
C ALA A 13 -9.68 -2.28 -0.55
N LYS A 14 -10.19 -2.10 -1.77
CA LYS A 14 -11.33 -1.20 -2.00
C LYS A 14 -12.56 -1.74 -1.27
N GLY A 15 -13.32 -0.82 -0.68
CA GLY A 15 -14.51 -1.16 0.07
C GLY A 15 -14.26 -1.63 1.50
N LEU A 16 -13.00 -1.84 1.89
CA LEU A 16 -12.66 -2.24 3.24
C LEU A 16 -12.48 -1.02 4.13
N LEU A 17 -12.91 -1.14 5.38
CA LEU A 17 -12.75 -0.09 6.39
C LEU A 17 -11.57 -0.41 7.30
N CYS A 18 -10.97 0.65 7.86
CA CYS A 18 -9.89 0.52 8.83
C CYS A 18 -10.32 -0.40 9.99
N PRO A 19 -9.47 -1.35 10.42
CA PRO A 19 -8.07 -1.53 10.05
C PRO A 19 -7.81 -2.56 8.94
N MET A 20 -8.84 -3.05 8.25
CA MET A 20 -8.69 -4.16 7.31
C MET A 20 -7.69 -3.92 6.16
N PRO A 21 -7.60 -2.71 5.56
CA PRO A 21 -6.57 -2.50 4.54
C PRO A 21 -5.16 -2.78 5.06
N ILE A 22 -4.87 -2.37 6.29
CA ILE A 22 -3.55 -2.58 6.91
C ILE A 22 -3.31 -4.05 7.21
N VAL A 23 -4.35 -4.75 7.66
CA VAL A 23 -4.25 -6.20 7.93
C VAL A 23 -3.90 -6.95 6.64
N LYS A 24 -4.58 -6.63 5.54
CA LYS A 24 -4.29 -7.24 4.25
C LYS A 24 -2.89 -6.89 3.76
N LEU A 25 -2.50 -5.62 3.93
CA LEU A 25 -1.19 -5.14 3.51
C LEU A 25 -0.07 -5.86 4.27
N SER A 26 -0.20 -5.96 5.59
CA SER A 26 0.78 -6.67 6.42
C SER A 26 0.96 -8.12 5.98
N LYS A 27 -0.15 -8.79 5.73
CA LYS A 27 -0.11 -10.19 5.29
C LYS A 27 0.57 -10.32 3.93
N ALA A 28 0.21 -9.46 2.97
CA ALA A 28 0.78 -9.49 1.64
C ALA A 28 2.29 -9.27 1.67
N VAL A 29 2.74 -8.28 2.45
CA VAL A 29 4.17 -7.96 2.55
C VAL A 29 4.97 -9.10 3.17
N LYS A 30 4.39 -9.80 4.14
CA LYS A 30 5.07 -10.97 4.73
C LYS A 30 5.31 -12.09 3.73
N GLU A 31 4.47 -12.17 2.71
CA GLU A 31 4.59 -13.19 1.66
C GLU A 31 5.50 -12.77 0.52
N MET A 32 5.97 -11.52 0.54
CA MET A 32 6.82 -10.96 -0.50
C MET A 32 8.29 -11.08 -0.16
N GLU A 33 9.12 -11.02 -1.19
CA GLU A 33 10.57 -10.98 -1.01
C GLU A 33 11.04 -9.53 -0.89
N SER A 34 12.21 -9.36 -0.28
CA SER A 34 12.85 -8.06 -0.13
C SER A 34 12.95 -7.33 -1.48
N GLN A 35 12.68 -6.04 -1.48
CA GLN A 35 12.72 -5.15 -2.63
C GLN A 35 11.53 -5.28 -3.59
N GLN A 36 10.64 -6.24 -3.40
CA GLN A 36 9.43 -6.33 -4.21
C GLN A 36 8.46 -5.21 -3.84
N VAL A 37 7.64 -4.80 -4.82
CA VAL A 37 6.69 -3.70 -4.67
C VAL A 37 5.27 -4.24 -4.73
N VAL A 38 4.44 -3.81 -3.78
CA VAL A 38 3.00 -4.08 -3.80
C VAL A 38 2.25 -2.78 -4.06
N LEU A 39 1.27 -2.86 -4.96
CA LEU A 39 0.32 -1.77 -5.16
C LEU A 39 -0.95 -2.13 -4.39
N MET A 40 -1.28 -1.34 -3.37
CA MET A 40 -2.54 -1.47 -2.65
C MET A 40 -3.50 -0.37 -3.07
N GLU A 41 -4.73 -0.74 -3.38
CA GLU A 41 -5.80 0.20 -3.68
C GLU A 41 -6.82 0.19 -2.56
N ALA A 42 -7.19 1.37 -2.05
CA ALA A 42 -8.13 1.52 -0.96
C ALA A 42 -9.07 2.69 -1.21
N THR A 43 -10.26 2.65 -0.63
CA THR A 43 -11.25 3.71 -0.77
C THR A 43 -11.57 4.41 0.55
N ASP A 44 -11.14 3.85 1.68
CA ASP A 44 -11.34 4.49 2.99
C ASP A 44 -10.30 5.58 3.21
N PRO A 45 -10.73 6.85 3.41
CA PRO A 45 -9.78 7.94 3.66
C PRO A 45 -8.85 7.71 4.85
N GLY A 46 -9.29 6.93 5.83
CA GLY A 46 -8.45 6.55 6.97
C GLY A 46 -7.23 5.73 6.60
N SER A 47 -7.22 5.15 5.39
CA SER A 47 -6.07 4.38 4.91
C SER A 47 -4.83 5.24 4.74
N VAL A 48 -4.99 6.53 4.40
CA VAL A 48 -3.85 7.41 4.15
C VAL A 48 -2.95 7.54 5.38
N PRO A 49 -3.46 7.98 6.55
CA PRO A 49 -2.60 8.06 7.74
C PRO A 49 -2.21 6.68 8.26
N ASP A 50 -3.06 5.67 8.09
CA ASP A 50 -2.76 4.32 8.57
C ASP A 50 -1.60 3.69 7.79
N VAL A 51 -1.61 3.81 6.47
CA VAL A 51 -0.51 3.29 5.64
C VAL A 51 0.79 4.04 5.94
N ALA A 52 0.71 5.36 6.12
CA ALA A 52 1.90 6.15 6.45
C ALA A 52 2.52 5.69 7.78
N ALA A 53 1.70 5.49 8.80
CA ALA A 53 2.17 5.03 10.11
C ALA A 53 2.74 3.60 10.01
N TRP A 54 2.05 2.71 9.33
CA TRP A 54 2.51 1.34 9.13
C TRP A 54 3.85 1.28 8.38
N SER A 55 3.98 2.08 7.33
CA SER A 55 5.21 2.17 6.55
C SER A 55 6.39 2.60 7.43
N LYS A 56 6.18 3.62 8.24
CA LYS A 56 7.20 4.12 9.16
C LYS A 56 7.58 3.08 10.20
N ASN A 57 6.58 2.41 10.79
CA ASN A 57 6.82 1.45 11.86
C ASN A 57 7.48 0.16 11.39
N THR A 58 7.22 -0.25 10.15
CA THR A 58 7.74 -1.50 9.60
C THR A 58 8.96 -1.30 8.70
N HIS A 59 9.31 -0.04 8.40
CA HIS A 59 10.42 0.31 7.51
C HIS A 59 10.22 -0.18 6.07
N ASN A 60 8.97 -0.35 5.64
CA ASN A 60 8.63 -0.66 4.26
C ASN A 60 8.21 0.66 3.60
N PRO A 61 9.06 1.29 2.78
CA PRO A 61 8.79 2.64 2.28
C PRO A 61 7.67 2.68 1.27
N ILE A 62 6.89 3.77 1.32
CA ILE A 62 5.93 4.11 0.28
C ILE A 62 6.74 4.77 -0.84
N VAL A 63 6.89 4.09 -1.97
CA VAL A 63 7.73 4.60 -3.07
C VAL A 63 6.94 5.44 -4.07
N HIS A 64 5.62 5.34 -4.04
CA HIS A 64 4.75 6.18 -4.86
C HIS A 64 3.33 6.15 -4.27
N GLN A 65 2.59 7.25 -4.45
CA GLN A 65 1.23 7.35 -3.93
C GLN A 65 0.43 8.30 -4.82
N GLU A 66 -0.81 7.92 -5.11
CA GLU A 66 -1.69 8.80 -5.88
C GLU A 66 -3.15 8.55 -5.49
N VAL A 67 -4.01 9.49 -5.87
CA VAL A 67 -5.47 9.36 -5.69
C VAL A 67 -6.13 9.59 -7.04
N VAL A 68 -6.91 8.61 -7.50
CA VAL A 68 -7.64 8.70 -8.78
C VAL A 68 -9.07 8.25 -8.53
N ASP A 69 -10.04 9.11 -8.82
CA ASP A 69 -11.48 8.80 -8.66
C ASP A 69 -11.82 8.24 -7.28
N LYS A 70 -11.28 8.88 -6.23
CA LYS A 70 -11.49 8.50 -4.83
C LYS A 70 -10.87 7.16 -4.44
N VAL A 71 -10.05 6.58 -5.31
CA VAL A 71 -9.27 5.39 -4.98
C VAL A 71 -7.85 5.84 -4.62
N MET A 72 -7.41 5.52 -3.42
CA MET A 72 -6.06 5.78 -2.97
C MET A 72 -5.19 4.60 -3.40
N ARG A 73 -4.08 4.89 -4.08
CA ARG A 73 -3.17 3.88 -4.59
C ARG A 73 -1.80 4.08 -3.94
N PHE A 74 -1.32 3.03 -3.30
CA PHE A 74 -0.05 3.06 -2.57
C PHE A 74 0.89 2.01 -3.15
N TRP A 75 2.07 2.43 -3.60
CA TRP A 75 3.14 1.52 -4.01
C TRP A 75 4.12 1.43 -2.86
N ILE A 76 4.22 0.25 -2.27
CA ILE A 76 5.03 0.01 -1.08
C ILE A 76 6.08 -1.04 -1.41
N GLN A 77 7.34 -0.71 -1.11
CA GLN A 77 8.44 -1.63 -1.34
C GLN A 77 8.76 -2.38 -0.06
N LYS A 78 8.86 -3.69 -0.15
CA LYS A 78 9.26 -4.48 1.02
C LYS A 78 10.73 -4.26 1.33
N ALA A 79 11.01 -4.02 2.59
CA ALA A 79 12.36 -3.83 3.09
C ALA A 79 13.22 -5.09 2.98
#